data_5a8bbb0f355e28b51067f7764ca49b4c
#
_entry.id   5a8bbb0f355e28b51067f7764ca49b4c
#
_cell.length_a   1.000
_cell.length_b   1.000
_cell.length_c   1.000
_cell.angle_alpha   90.00
_cell.angle_beta   90.00
_cell.angle_gamma   90.00
#
_symmetry.space_group_name_H-M   'P 1'
#
loop_
_entity.id
_entity.type
_entity.pdbx_description
1 polymer ?
#
loop_
_entity_poly.entity_id
_entity_poly.type
_entity_poly.pdbx_seq_one_letter_code
_entity_poly.pdbx_strand_id
1 'polypeptide(L)'
;VRVEDRMRICRDRVYLIPPRKEMIVADDELLLRDRDEEVAVNLPIDVFLRSLASEYGDRAVAVILSGSGSDGARGCLAVHQAGGLVVAQAPCTANFPSMPQAVIDQVAASLQAGPGEMAGLIVRHVGGTPLTAAGDDDVVEVLNPTQRILVALRQRFGPDFGYYKQSTVARRIERRLGLTKCGDVETYARYLLDHPNEMETLYHDLLIGVTGFF
;
A
#
# COMPACT_ATOMS: atom_id res chain seq x y z
N VAL A 1 -11.66 -2.75 20.36
CA VAL A 1 -11.79 -2.09 21.67
C VAL A 1 -11.32 -0.64 21.52
N ARG A 2 -12.06 0.32 22.09
CA ARG A 2 -11.59 1.71 22.19
C ARG A 2 -10.55 1.79 23.30
N VAL A 3 -9.41 2.43 23.04
CA VAL A 3 -8.31 2.51 23.99
C VAL A 3 -8.65 3.45 25.12
N GLU A 4 -8.36 3.03 26.34
CA GLU A 4 -8.30 3.83 27.57
C GLU A 4 -6.84 4.01 27.98
N ASP A 5 -6.52 5.08 28.73
CA ASP A 5 -5.14 5.33 29.15
C ASP A 5 -4.61 4.19 30.02
N ARG A 6 -3.35 3.81 29.79
CA ARG A 6 -2.66 2.68 30.43
C ARG A 6 -3.32 1.32 30.19
N MET A 7 -4.01 1.17 29.05
CA MET A 7 -4.62 -0.11 28.68
C MET A 7 -3.54 -1.11 28.25
N ARG A 8 -3.51 -2.27 28.89
CA ARG A 8 -2.57 -3.36 28.56
C ARG A 8 -2.91 -3.99 27.22
N ILE A 9 -1.88 -4.23 26.41
CA ILE A 9 -2.02 -4.89 25.11
C ILE A 9 -2.25 -6.40 25.33
N CYS A 10 -3.33 -6.92 24.73
CA CYS A 10 -3.67 -8.33 24.79
C CYS A 10 -3.71 -8.90 23.35
N ARG A 11 -3.42 -10.18 23.21
CA ARG A 11 -3.53 -10.91 21.94
C ARG A 11 -4.96 -10.91 21.43
N ASP A 12 -5.13 -11.04 20.12
CA ASP A 12 -6.40 -11.19 19.40
C ASP A 12 -7.37 -10.01 19.61
N ARG A 13 -6.83 -8.81 19.76
CA ARG A 13 -7.62 -7.58 19.92
C ARG A 13 -7.23 -6.53 18.89
N VAL A 14 -8.24 -5.78 18.45
CA VAL A 14 -8.08 -4.56 17.67
C VAL A 14 -8.33 -3.37 18.57
N TYR A 15 -7.37 -2.44 18.62
CA TYR A 15 -7.41 -1.24 19.43
C TYR A 15 -7.66 -0.03 18.55
N LEU A 16 -8.62 0.81 18.95
CA LEU A 16 -8.98 2.03 18.22
C LEU A 16 -8.62 3.25 19.07
N ILE A 17 -7.79 4.14 18.52
CA ILE A 17 -7.43 5.39 19.16
C ILE A 17 -8.67 6.29 19.32
N PRO A 18 -8.91 6.89 20.50
CA PRO A 18 -9.99 7.85 20.68
C PRO A 18 -9.75 9.14 19.88
N PRO A 19 -10.80 9.84 19.46
CA PRO A 19 -10.66 11.14 18.83
C PRO A 19 -9.90 12.14 19.72
N ARG A 20 -9.12 13.00 19.10
CA ARG A 20 -8.33 14.06 19.76
C ARG A 20 -7.26 13.56 20.75
N LYS A 21 -6.91 12.29 20.70
CA LYS A 21 -5.81 11.73 21.49
C LYS A 21 -4.64 11.39 20.57
N GLU A 22 -3.44 11.45 21.15
CA GLU A 22 -2.25 10.77 20.66
C GLU A 22 -2.08 9.49 21.48
N MET A 23 -1.52 8.48 20.85
CA MET A 23 -1.29 7.18 21.47
C MET A 23 0.17 6.81 21.30
N ILE A 24 0.78 6.30 22.34
CA ILE A 24 2.09 5.66 22.29
C ILE A 24 1.99 4.28 22.95
N VAL A 25 2.94 3.42 22.66
CA VAL A 25 3.11 2.14 23.32
C VAL A 25 4.40 2.15 24.13
N ALA A 26 4.33 1.69 25.37
CA ALA A 26 5.46 1.48 26.26
C ALA A 26 5.12 0.42 27.32
N ASP A 27 6.05 -0.47 27.64
CA ASP A 27 5.91 -1.53 28.64
C ASP A 27 4.65 -2.40 28.42
N ASP A 28 4.35 -2.76 27.16
CA ASP A 28 3.14 -3.48 26.75
C ASP A 28 1.81 -2.76 27.08
N GLU A 29 1.84 -1.46 27.37
CA GLU A 29 0.65 -0.61 27.62
C GLU A 29 0.47 0.42 26.50
N LEU A 30 -0.81 0.76 26.23
CA LEU A 30 -1.20 1.88 25.37
C LEU A 30 -1.43 3.11 26.25
N LEU A 31 -0.61 4.13 26.07
CA LEU A 31 -0.69 5.39 26.81
C LEU A 31 -1.33 6.44 25.91
N LEU A 32 -2.30 7.18 26.48
CA LEU A 32 -3.00 8.24 25.78
C LEU A 32 -2.53 9.62 26.28
N ARG A 33 -2.36 10.55 25.33
CA ARG A 33 -2.14 11.96 25.61
C ARG A 33 -3.22 12.80 24.92
N ASP A 34 -3.56 13.93 25.50
CA ASP A 34 -4.33 14.93 24.77
C ASP A 34 -3.48 15.53 23.65
N ARG A 35 -4.11 15.76 22.51
CA ARG A 35 -3.44 16.50 21.44
C ARG A 35 -3.21 17.92 21.89
N ASP A 36 -2.03 18.42 21.63
CA ASP A 36 -1.72 19.83 21.82
C ASP A 36 -2.40 20.65 20.71
N GLU A 37 -3.37 21.46 21.08
CA GLU A 37 -4.14 22.30 20.15
C GLU A 37 -3.32 23.48 19.58
N GLU A 38 -2.18 23.82 20.22
CA GLU A 38 -1.28 24.86 19.74
C GLU A 38 -0.33 24.37 18.63
N VAL A 39 -0.20 23.05 18.44
CA VAL A 39 0.65 22.47 17.41
C VAL A 39 -0.06 22.44 16.07
N ALA A 40 0.38 23.28 15.14
CA ALA A 40 -0.22 23.44 13.81
C ALA A 40 -0.21 22.16 12.95
N VAL A 41 0.74 21.24 13.17
CA VAL A 41 0.84 19.96 12.43
C VAL A 41 0.89 18.82 13.41
N ASN A 42 -0.21 18.08 13.49
CA ASN A 42 -0.32 16.92 14.36
C ASN A 42 -0.14 15.62 13.53
N LEU A 43 0.83 14.79 13.91
CA LEU A 43 1.21 13.56 13.20
C LEU A 43 1.08 12.34 14.13
N PRO A 44 -0.14 11.97 14.54
CA PRO A 44 -0.39 10.91 15.52
C PRO A 44 0.07 9.53 15.05
N ILE A 45 0.08 9.26 13.74
CA ILE A 45 0.55 7.98 13.19
C ILE A 45 2.08 7.90 13.33
N ASP A 46 2.81 8.97 13.02
CA ASP A 46 4.26 9.05 13.22
C ASP A 46 4.64 8.85 14.70
N VAL A 47 3.91 9.49 15.61
CA VAL A 47 4.15 9.38 17.06
C VAL A 47 3.96 7.94 17.52
N PHE A 48 2.86 7.29 17.13
CA PHE A 48 2.57 5.92 17.49
C PHE A 48 3.61 4.94 16.92
N LEU A 49 3.90 5.03 15.62
CA LEU A 49 4.81 4.09 14.97
C LEU A 49 6.25 4.20 15.48
N ARG A 50 6.70 5.38 15.90
CA ARG A 50 8.01 5.54 16.55
C ARG A 50 8.07 4.82 17.90
N SER A 51 7.02 4.95 18.72
CA SER A 51 6.96 4.22 19.97
C SER A 51 6.87 2.71 19.75
N LEU A 52 6.11 2.27 18.74
CA LEU A 52 6.00 0.88 18.33
C LEU A 52 7.36 0.31 17.89
N ALA A 53 8.11 1.06 17.09
CA ALA A 53 9.46 0.68 16.66
C ALA A 53 10.42 0.53 17.85
N SER A 54 10.36 1.44 18.81
CA SER A 54 11.20 1.41 20.01
C SER A 54 10.87 0.22 20.92
N GLU A 55 9.60 -0.13 21.06
CA GLU A 55 9.14 -1.17 21.98
C GLU A 55 9.29 -2.58 21.40
N TYR A 56 8.93 -2.74 20.12
CA TYR A 56 8.82 -4.07 19.51
C TYR A 56 9.89 -4.41 18.49
N GLY A 57 10.66 -3.43 18.01
CA GLY A 57 11.78 -3.65 17.08
C GLY A 57 11.33 -4.39 15.81
N ASP A 58 11.97 -5.51 15.54
CA ASP A 58 11.75 -6.39 14.38
C ASP A 58 10.37 -7.09 14.38
N ARG A 59 9.70 -7.13 15.53
CA ARG A 59 8.32 -7.66 15.65
C ARG A 59 7.25 -6.65 15.25
N ALA A 60 7.61 -5.38 15.03
CA ALA A 60 6.67 -4.34 14.63
C ALA A 60 6.26 -4.52 13.17
N VAL A 61 4.97 -4.37 12.90
CA VAL A 61 4.41 -4.34 11.54
C VAL A 61 3.62 -3.05 11.37
N ALA A 62 4.06 -2.19 10.46
CA ALA A 62 3.35 -0.98 10.08
C ALA A 62 2.62 -1.17 8.75
N VAL A 63 1.33 -0.86 8.73
CA VAL A 63 0.50 -0.91 7.51
C VAL A 63 -0.11 0.46 7.28
N ILE A 64 0.20 1.09 6.15
CA ILE A 64 -0.37 2.38 5.76
C ILE A 64 -1.34 2.19 4.60
N LEU A 65 -2.58 2.56 4.86
CA LEU A 65 -3.67 2.48 3.90
C LEU A 65 -3.94 3.83 3.23
N SER A 66 -4.93 3.85 2.33
CA SER A 66 -5.45 5.04 1.69
C SER A 66 -5.70 6.17 2.69
N GLY A 67 -5.12 7.33 2.43
CA GLY A 67 -5.21 8.51 3.28
C GLY A 67 -4.59 9.74 2.63
N SER A 68 -4.89 10.91 3.18
CA SER A 68 -4.35 12.19 2.73
C SER A 68 -3.17 12.64 3.59
N GLY A 69 -2.20 13.31 2.98
CA GLY A 69 -1.02 13.84 3.66
C GLY A 69 0.13 12.84 3.72
N SER A 70 1.01 13.00 4.71
CA SER A 70 2.25 12.23 4.86
C SER A 70 2.47 11.70 6.27
N ASP A 71 1.43 11.73 7.12
CA ASP A 71 1.52 11.20 8.48
C ASP A 71 1.76 9.68 8.43
N GLY A 72 2.66 9.21 9.26
CA GLY A 72 3.11 7.82 9.29
C GLY A 72 4.37 7.52 8.47
N ALA A 73 4.78 8.39 7.52
CA ALA A 73 5.95 8.12 6.69
C ALA A 73 7.26 8.07 7.51
N ARG A 74 7.45 9.00 8.44
CA ARG A 74 8.61 9.00 9.35
C ARG A 74 8.53 7.90 10.40
N GLY A 75 7.32 7.57 10.85
CA GLY A 75 7.08 6.46 11.76
C GLY A 75 7.39 5.11 11.10
N CYS A 76 6.98 4.92 9.86
CA CYS A 76 7.34 3.76 9.06
C CYS A 76 8.86 3.63 8.85
N LEU A 77 9.56 4.74 8.61
CA LEU A 77 11.02 4.73 8.55
C LEU A 77 11.65 4.23 9.86
N ALA A 78 11.13 4.68 11.00
CA ALA A 78 11.60 4.18 12.30
C ALA A 78 11.34 2.67 12.48
N VAL A 79 10.16 2.17 12.10
CA VAL A 79 9.83 0.73 12.12
C VAL A 79 10.80 -0.06 11.22
N HIS A 80 11.05 0.41 10.00
CA HIS A 80 12.00 -0.22 9.09
C HIS A 80 13.43 -0.24 9.66
N GLN A 81 13.89 0.88 10.22
CA GLN A 81 15.23 0.97 10.84
C GLN A 81 15.38 0.04 12.07
N ALA A 82 14.28 -0.24 12.76
CA ALA A 82 14.24 -1.19 13.87
C ALA A 82 14.13 -2.67 13.40
N GLY A 83 14.10 -2.92 12.09
CA GLY A 83 14.01 -4.27 11.51
C GLY A 83 12.57 -4.75 11.30
N GLY A 84 11.57 -3.93 11.61
CA GLY A 84 10.16 -4.27 11.45
C GLY A 84 9.68 -4.20 9.99
N LEU A 85 8.52 -4.80 9.73
CA LEU A 85 7.89 -4.82 8.42
C LEU A 85 7.11 -3.53 8.16
N VAL A 86 7.27 -2.96 6.96
CA VAL A 86 6.46 -1.85 6.47
C VAL A 86 5.70 -2.28 5.22
N VAL A 87 4.38 -2.15 5.25
CA VAL A 87 3.49 -2.43 4.13
C VAL A 87 2.71 -1.16 3.79
N ALA A 88 2.84 -0.67 2.57
CA ALA A 88 2.06 0.45 2.07
C ALA A 88 1.01 -0.04 1.07
N GLN A 89 -0.20 0.53 1.12
CA GLN A 89 -1.20 0.25 0.12
C GLN A 89 -0.69 0.68 -1.25
N ALA A 90 -0.77 -0.20 -2.23
CA ALA A 90 -0.43 0.12 -3.61
C ALA A 90 -1.25 1.35 -4.08
N PRO A 91 -0.60 2.44 -4.53
CA PRO A 91 -1.28 3.70 -4.85
C PRO A 91 -2.43 3.55 -5.85
N CYS A 92 -2.29 2.61 -6.80
CA CYS A 92 -3.32 2.30 -7.79
C CYS A 92 -4.61 1.72 -7.18
N THR A 93 -4.57 1.20 -5.95
CA THR A 93 -5.73 0.67 -5.22
C THR A 93 -6.30 1.64 -4.19
N ALA A 94 -5.61 2.75 -3.93
CA ALA A 94 -5.98 3.72 -2.91
C ALA A 94 -6.89 4.82 -3.46
N ASN A 95 -7.99 5.12 -2.74
CA ASN A 95 -8.82 6.29 -3.09
C ASN A 95 -8.08 7.61 -2.88
N PHE A 96 -7.21 7.66 -1.85
CA PHE A 96 -6.35 8.79 -1.53
C PHE A 96 -4.91 8.28 -1.42
N PRO A 97 -4.11 8.33 -2.48
CA PRO A 97 -2.80 7.67 -2.55
C PRO A 97 -1.67 8.45 -1.86
N SER A 98 -1.88 9.70 -1.45
CA SER A 98 -0.78 10.56 -0.97
C SER A 98 -0.09 10.03 0.29
N MET A 99 -0.83 9.44 1.23
CA MET A 99 -0.25 8.88 2.45
C MET A 99 0.58 7.61 2.20
N PRO A 100 0.07 6.56 1.52
CA PRO A 100 0.90 5.42 1.17
C PRO A 100 2.06 5.79 0.23
N GLN A 101 1.87 6.74 -0.70
CA GLN A 101 2.96 7.20 -1.55
C GLN A 101 4.09 7.86 -0.75
N ALA A 102 3.76 8.68 0.25
CA ALA A 102 4.78 9.29 1.12
C ALA A 102 5.62 8.24 1.88
N VAL A 103 5.00 7.10 2.25
CA VAL A 103 5.73 5.98 2.84
C VAL A 103 6.66 5.32 1.82
N ILE A 104 6.17 5.04 0.62
CA ILE A 104 6.94 4.43 -0.47
C ILE A 104 8.17 5.29 -0.83
N ASP A 105 7.98 6.60 -0.91
CA ASP A 105 9.05 7.55 -1.23
C ASP A 105 10.11 7.62 -0.12
N GLN A 106 9.72 7.40 1.14
CA GLN A 106 10.61 7.49 2.29
C GLN A 106 11.23 6.15 2.69
N VAL A 107 10.54 5.04 2.47
CA VAL A 107 10.95 3.68 2.83
C VAL A 107 11.01 2.83 1.58
N ALA A 108 12.14 2.86 0.87
CA ALA A 108 12.33 2.15 -0.40
C ALA A 108 12.13 0.61 -0.28
N ALA A 109 12.32 0.06 0.93
CA ALA A 109 12.12 -1.37 1.22
C ALA A 109 10.69 -1.70 1.67
N SER A 110 9.73 -0.74 1.60
CA SER A 110 8.34 -1.03 1.92
C SER A 110 7.72 -1.96 0.90
N LEU A 111 6.97 -2.95 1.39
CA LEU A 111 6.16 -3.80 0.52
C LEU A 111 4.91 -3.05 0.06
N GLN A 112 4.58 -3.18 -1.21
CA GLN A 112 3.40 -2.57 -1.79
C GLN A 112 2.37 -3.64 -2.14
N ALA A 113 1.14 -3.50 -1.66
CA ALA A 113 0.09 -4.49 -1.90
C ALA A 113 -1.30 -3.87 -1.90
N GLY A 114 -2.24 -4.53 -2.57
CA GLY A 114 -3.66 -4.24 -2.41
C GLY A 114 -4.17 -4.71 -1.03
N PRO A 115 -5.27 -4.13 -0.50
CA PRO A 115 -5.78 -4.48 0.83
C PRO A 115 -6.05 -5.98 1.01
N GLY A 116 -6.50 -6.68 -0.05
CA GLY A 116 -6.77 -8.12 -0.02
C GLY A 116 -5.52 -9.00 0.11
N GLU A 117 -4.35 -8.47 -0.24
CA GLU A 117 -3.08 -9.21 -0.29
C GLU A 117 -2.24 -8.99 0.98
N MET A 118 -2.47 -7.86 1.67
CA MET A 118 -1.67 -7.45 2.83
C MET A 118 -1.68 -8.49 3.96
N ALA A 119 -2.82 -9.12 4.22
CA ALA A 119 -2.93 -10.15 5.25
C ALA A 119 -1.99 -11.34 4.97
N GLY A 120 -1.90 -11.78 3.71
CA GLY A 120 -1.00 -12.85 3.29
C GLY A 120 0.48 -12.48 3.46
N LEU A 121 0.86 -11.23 3.16
CA LEU A 121 2.21 -10.72 3.37
C LEU A 121 2.59 -10.72 4.85
N ILE A 122 1.71 -10.21 5.71
CA ILE A 122 1.93 -10.17 7.15
C ILE A 122 2.09 -11.58 7.73
N VAL A 123 1.21 -12.52 7.36
CA VAL A 123 1.27 -13.90 7.83
C VAL A 123 2.57 -14.58 7.42
N ARG A 124 3.05 -14.39 6.19
CA ARG A 124 4.32 -14.91 5.73
C ARG A 124 5.50 -14.34 6.52
N HIS A 125 5.50 -13.03 6.75
CA HIS A 125 6.54 -12.37 7.53
C HIS A 125 6.60 -12.91 8.97
N VAL A 126 5.47 -13.00 9.64
CA VAL A 126 5.37 -13.53 11.02
C VAL A 126 5.73 -15.02 11.07
N GLY A 127 5.43 -15.77 10.01
CA GLY A 127 5.79 -17.19 9.86
C GLY A 127 7.27 -17.46 9.56
N GLY A 128 8.11 -16.42 9.48
CA GLY A 128 9.54 -16.55 9.23
C GLY A 128 9.92 -16.87 7.78
N THR A 129 9.00 -16.74 6.85
CA THR A 129 9.30 -16.84 5.41
C THR A 129 9.96 -15.52 4.98
N PRO A 130 11.18 -15.52 4.43
CA PRO A 130 11.83 -14.28 3.97
C PRO A 130 10.97 -13.58 2.94
N LEU A 131 10.54 -12.36 3.25
CA LEU A 131 9.98 -11.45 2.28
C LEU A 131 11.16 -10.63 1.74
N THR A 132 11.83 -11.14 0.73
CA THR A 132 12.77 -10.30 -0.03
C THR A 132 11.94 -9.18 -0.65
N ALA A 133 12.44 -7.94 -0.55
CA ALA A 133 11.97 -6.85 -1.39
C ALA A 133 12.05 -7.38 -2.82
N ALA A 134 10.90 -7.65 -3.42
CA ALA A 134 10.77 -8.57 -4.53
C ALA A 134 11.76 -8.26 -5.65
N GLY A 135 12.57 -9.25 -5.99
CA GLY A 135 12.92 -9.39 -7.38
C GLY A 135 11.64 -9.50 -8.20
N ASP A 136 11.62 -8.88 -9.36
CA ASP A 136 10.43 -8.65 -10.20
C ASP A 136 9.51 -9.88 -10.44
N ASP A 137 9.99 -11.10 -10.21
CA ASP A 137 9.26 -12.33 -10.50
C ASP A 137 8.26 -12.76 -9.39
N ASP A 138 8.56 -12.49 -8.10
CA ASP A 138 7.69 -12.89 -6.98
C ASP A 138 6.54 -11.88 -6.73
N VAL A 139 6.69 -10.62 -7.16
CA VAL A 139 5.64 -9.59 -7.07
C VAL A 139 4.51 -9.87 -8.05
N VAL A 140 4.81 -10.51 -9.16
CA VAL A 140 3.84 -10.82 -10.22
C VAL A 140 2.79 -11.82 -9.75
N GLU A 141 3.11 -12.71 -8.81
CA GLU A 141 2.18 -13.72 -8.32
C GLU A 141 1.20 -13.20 -7.24
N VAL A 142 1.51 -12.07 -6.60
CA VAL A 142 0.67 -11.43 -5.56
C VAL A 142 -0.23 -10.32 -6.15
N LEU A 143 0.12 -9.78 -7.30
CA LEU A 143 -0.67 -8.76 -7.99
C LEU A 143 -1.92 -9.38 -8.64
N ASN A 144 -3.06 -8.69 -8.51
CA ASN A 144 -4.22 -9.07 -9.31
C ASN A 144 -3.93 -8.87 -10.81
N PRO A 145 -4.67 -9.55 -11.71
CA PRO A 145 -4.38 -9.51 -13.15
C PRO A 145 -4.31 -8.11 -13.75
N THR A 146 -5.18 -7.20 -13.30
CA THR A 146 -5.19 -5.79 -13.74
C THR A 146 -3.92 -5.06 -13.30
N GLN A 147 -3.46 -5.29 -12.09
CA GLN A 147 -2.23 -4.68 -11.57
C GLN A 147 -1.00 -5.18 -12.33
N ARG A 148 -0.94 -6.48 -12.65
CA ARG A 148 0.14 -7.03 -13.49
C ARG A 148 0.19 -6.38 -14.86
N ILE A 149 -0.96 -6.13 -15.48
CA ILE A 149 -1.05 -5.40 -16.75
C ILE A 149 -0.49 -3.98 -16.60
N LEU A 150 -0.86 -3.25 -15.53
CA LEU A 150 -0.40 -1.87 -15.31
C LEU A 150 1.11 -1.81 -15.03
N VAL A 151 1.64 -2.75 -14.27
CA VAL A 151 3.09 -2.88 -14.02
C VAL A 151 3.84 -3.16 -15.33
N ALA A 152 3.37 -4.10 -16.14
CA ALA A 152 3.98 -4.42 -17.42
C ALA A 152 3.97 -3.21 -18.39
N LEU A 153 2.88 -2.45 -18.41
CA LEU A 153 2.78 -1.20 -19.21
C LEU A 153 3.78 -0.15 -18.72
N ARG A 154 3.90 0.03 -17.40
CA ARG A 154 4.84 0.98 -16.79
C ARG A 154 6.28 0.61 -17.10
N GLN A 155 6.66 -0.66 -16.94
CA GLN A 155 8.01 -1.14 -17.24
C GLN A 155 8.39 -0.92 -18.70
N ARG A 156 7.45 -1.10 -19.62
CA ARG A 156 7.71 -1.01 -21.07
C ARG A 156 7.65 0.40 -21.62
N PHE A 157 6.72 1.23 -21.13
CA PHE A 157 6.41 2.54 -21.74
C PHE A 157 6.72 3.72 -20.82
N GLY A 158 6.97 3.51 -19.52
CA GLY A 158 7.34 4.52 -18.54
C GLY A 158 6.18 5.16 -17.77
N PRO A 159 5.08 5.61 -18.42
CA PRO A 159 3.97 6.23 -17.68
C PRO A 159 3.28 5.28 -16.70
N ASP A 160 2.98 5.82 -15.50
CA ASP A 160 2.28 5.09 -14.45
C ASP A 160 0.77 5.31 -14.56
N PHE A 161 0.05 4.28 -14.98
CA PHE A 161 -1.41 4.29 -15.06
C PHE A 161 -2.10 4.03 -13.72
N GLY A 162 -1.36 3.81 -12.63
CA GLY A 162 -1.89 3.66 -11.28
C GLY A 162 -2.64 4.92 -10.79
N TYR A 163 -2.31 6.08 -11.34
CA TYR A 163 -2.99 7.36 -11.05
C TYR A 163 -4.30 7.55 -11.83
N TYR A 164 -4.62 6.67 -12.74
CA TYR A 164 -5.84 6.76 -13.54
C TYR A 164 -7.03 6.22 -12.76
N LYS A 165 -8.22 6.80 -13.02
CA LYS A 165 -9.46 6.31 -12.41
C LYS A 165 -9.63 4.83 -12.72
N GLN A 166 -9.67 3.98 -11.69
CA GLN A 166 -9.71 2.52 -11.84
C GLN A 166 -10.86 2.04 -12.75
N SER A 167 -12.03 2.68 -12.65
CA SER A 167 -13.16 2.37 -13.55
C SER A 167 -12.86 2.64 -15.02
N THR A 168 -11.98 3.60 -15.34
CA THR A 168 -11.57 3.88 -16.71
C THR A 168 -10.62 2.80 -17.21
N VAL A 169 -9.64 2.42 -16.38
CA VAL A 169 -8.70 1.34 -16.70
C VAL A 169 -9.45 0.01 -16.90
N ALA A 170 -10.31 -0.37 -15.94
CA ALA A 170 -11.09 -1.59 -16.02
C ALA A 170 -11.92 -1.66 -17.32
N ARG A 171 -12.64 -0.59 -17.66
CA ARG A 171 -13.46 -0.53 -18.88
C ARG A 171 -12.63 -0.66 -20.17
N ARG A 172 -11.40 -0.13 -20.19
CA ARG A 172 -10.50 -0.27 -21.33
C ARG A 172 -9.98 -1.70 -21.48
N ILE A 173 -9.60 -2.32 -20.35
CA ILE A 173 -9.19 -3.72 -20.32
C ILE A 173 -10.34 -4.63 -20.77
N GLU A 174 -11.55 -4.44 -20.24
CA GLU A 174 -12.75 -5.20 -20.62
C GLU A 174 -13.05 -5.08 -22.12
N ARG A 175 -12.92 -3.88 -22.68
CA ARG A 175 -13.08 -3.67 -24.12
C ARG A 175 -12.06 -4.48 -24.94
N ARG A 176 -10.79 -4.51 -24.51
CA ARG A 176 -9.73 -5.27 -25.20
C ARG A 176 -9.93 -6.77 -25.06
N LEU A 177 -10.39 -7.24 -23.88
CA LEU A 177 -10.81 -8.64 -23.67
C LEU A 177 -11.81 -9.09 -24.73
N GLY A 178 -12.84 -8.30 -24.99
CA GLY A 178 -13.85 -8.60 -26.00
C GLY A 178 -13.26 -8.68 -27.42
N LEU A 179 -12.24 -7.87 -27.74
CA LEU A 179 -11.60 -7.85 -29.06
C LEU A 179 -10.59 -8.96 -29.26
N THR A 180 -9.84 -9.33 -28.22
CA THR A 180 -8.81 -10.39 -28.27
C THR A 180 -9.37 -11.79 -28.03
N LYS A 181 -10.66 -11.89 -27.68
CA LYS A 181 -11.35 -13.17 -27.35
C LYS A 181 -10.71 -13.90 -26.15
N CYS A 182 -9.99 -13.18 -25.28
CA CYS A 182 -9.54 -13.71 -24.01
C CYS A 182 -10.75 -13.85 -23.09
N GLY A 183 -10.89 -14.99 -22.41
CA GLY A 183 -12.07 -15.29 -21.59
C GLY A 183 -12.13 -14.50 -20.28
N ASP A 184 -10.98 -14.09 -19.75
CA ASP A 184 -10.84 -13.39 -18.47
C ASP A 184 -9.58 -12.51 -18.44
N VAL A 185 -9.47 -11.65 -17.41
CA VAL A 185 -8.36 -10.70 -17.24
C VAL A 185 -7.04 -11.40 -16.97
N GLU A 186 -7.06 -12.57 -16.33
CA GLU A 186 -5.88 -13.39 -16.05
C GLU A 186 -5.25 -13.91 -17.35
N THR A 187 -6.07 -14.49 -18.22
CA THR A 187 -5.66 -14.94 -19.54
C THR A 187 -5.15 -13.79 -20.41
N TYR A 188 -5.79 -12.62 -20.32
CA TYR A 188 -5.38 -11.43 -21.05
C TYR A 188 -4.05 -10.86 -20.54
N ALA A 189 -3.81 -10.87 -19.23
CA ALA A 189 -2.53 -10.43 -18.66
C ALA A 189 -1.36 -11.28 -19.18
N ARG A 190 -1.53 -12.59 -19.27
CA ARG A 190 -0.54 -13.49 -19.88
C ARG A 190 -0.39 -13.25 -21.39
N TYR A 191 -1.51 -13.09 -22.09
CA TYR A 191 -1.52 -12.82 -23.51
C TYR A 191 -0.72 -11.57 -23.88
N LEU A 192 -0.83 -10.50 -23.07
CA LEU A 192 -0.08 -9.25 -23.29
C LEU A 192 1.43 -9.43 -23.21
N LEU A 193 1.94 -10.34 -22.38
CA LEU A 193 3.38 -10.59 -22.26
C LEU A 193 3.95 -11.21 -23.53
N ASP A 194 3.16 -12.05 -24.20
CA ASP A 194 3.56 -12.73 -25.44
C ASP A 194 3.24 -11.91 -26.72
N HIS A 195 2.45 -10.83 -26.57
CA HIS A 195 1.96 -10.03 -27.71
C HIS A 195 2.28 -8.53 -27.56
N PRO A 196 3.52 -8.12 -27.86
CA PRO A 196 3.97 -6.73 -27.70
C PRO A 196 3.10 -5.68 -28.43
N ASN A 197 2.53 -6.03 -29.58
CA ASN A 197 1.68 -5.12 -30.37
C ASN A 197 0.33 -4.87 -29.68
N GLU A 198 -0.20 -5.87 -28.98
CA GLU A 198 -1.42 -5.71 -28.19
C GLU A 198 -1.19 -4.85 -26.94
N MET A 199 -0.03 -5.01 -26.30
CA MET A 199 0.36 -4.18 -25.16
C MET A 199 0.50 -2.70 -25.57
N GLU A 200 1.06 -2.42 -26.75
CA GLU A 200 1.14 -1.06 -27.31
C GLU A 200 -0.25 -0.49 -27.64
N THR A 201 -1.14 -1.32 -28.16
CA THR A 201 -2.52 -0.92 -28.46
C THR A 201 -3.29 -0.57 -27.17
N LEU A 202 -3.16 -1.40 -26.12
CA LEU A 202 -3.75 -1.11 -24.80
C LEU A 202 -3.17 0.17 -24.22
N TYR A 203 -1.86 0.38 -24.34
CA TYR A 203 -1.18 1.60 -23.91
C TYR A 203 -1.79 2.84 -24.56
N HIS A 204 -1.95 2.84 -25.89
CA HIS A 204 -2.59 3.94 -26.60
C HIS A 204 -4.07 4.12 -26.22
N ASP A 205 -4.81 3.03 -26.05
CA ASP A 205 -6.20 3.10 -25.61
C ASP A 205 -6.34 3.75 -24.21
N LEU A 206 -5.37 3.56 -23.32
CA LEU A 206 -5.35 4.20 -22.00
C LEU A 206 -5.00 5.68 -22.10
N LEU A 207 -4.12 6.08 -23.02
CA LEU A 207 -3.71 7.48 -23.22
C LEU A 207 -4.81 8.37 -23.84
N ILE A 208 -5.67 7.83 -24.72
CA ILE A 208 -6.73 8.59 -25.41
C ILE A 208 -7.74 9.23 -24.43
N GLY A 209 -7.77 8.82 -23.18
CA GLY A 209 -8.61 9.45 -22.14
C GLY A 209 -8.08 10.76 -21.56
N VAL A 210 -6.85 11.19 -21.89
CA VAL A 210 -6.17 12.35 -21.30
C VAL A 210 -6.42 13.65 -22.08
N THR A 211 -6.84 13.57 -23.33
CA THR A 211 -7.02 14.73 -24.21
C THR A 211 -8.33 15.52 -23.99
N GLY A 212 -9.08 15.24 -22.94
CA GLY A 212 -10.33 15.93 -22.60
C GLY A 212 -10.20 17.04 -21.54
N PHE A 213 -8.98 17.48 -21.18
CA PHE A 213 -8.72 18.48 -20.15
C PHE A 213 -7.81 19.62 -20.68
N PHE A 214 -8.24 20.27 -21.75
CA PHE A 214 -7.81 21.64 -22.09
C PHE A 214 -8.99 22.37 -22.71
#